data_8e1432ea328bc01c283b664db23542a2
#
_entry.id   8e1432ea328bc01c283b664db23542a2
#
_cell.length_a   1.000
_cell.length_b   1.000
_cell.length_c   1.000
_cell.angle_alpha   90.00
_cell.angle_beta   90.00
_cell.angle_gamma   90.00
#
_symmetry.space_group_name_H-M   'P 1'
#
loop_
_entity.id
_entity.type
_entity.pdbx_description
1 polymer ?
#
loop_
_entity_poly.entity_id
_entity_poly.type
_entity_poly.pdbx_seq_one_letter_code
_entity_poly.pdbx_strand_id
1 'polypeptide(L)'
;MIHTKRLTLKPMEDYDQADMLKILTDNQIKKTYMLPDYDSEEQVINLFKRIQAYTEKEDRIDCGVYLEDKIIGFANTVEIKDKTIEIGYVIYPTYWNQGYATEMLTALIQKLFEMGFAEVLTGAFEENIASQRVMQKSGMTLLDMQDEIEYRGKVHKCVYYSAKKDQ
;
A
#
# COMPACT_ATOMS: atom_id res chain seq x y z
N MET A 1 11.36 4.28 -10.77
CA MET A 1 10.92 5.54 -10.10
C MET A 1 9.70 6.10 -10.82
N ILE A 2 8.68 6.49 -10.09
CA ILE A 2 7.45 7.05 -10.64
C ILE A 2 7.29 8.47 -10.09
N HIS A 3 7.05 9.42 -10.98
CA HIS A 3 6.74 10.80 -10.58
C HIS A 3 5.28 11.10 -10.89
N THR A 4 4.56 11.65 -9.90
CA THR A 4 3.21 12.17 -10.07
C THR A 4 3.24 13.70 -9.92
N LYS A 5 2.08 14.33 -9.90
CA LYS A 5 2.03 15.79 -9.73
C LYS A 5 2.71 16.27 -8.45
N ARG A 6 2.54 15.53 -7.34
CA ARG A 6 3.05 15.94 -6.02
C ARG A 6 3.97 14.92 -5.37
N LEU A 7 4.01 13.68 -5.88
CA LEU A 7 4.68 12.56 -5.22
C LEU A 7 5.80 11.97 -6.07
N THR A 8 6.73 11.31 -5.39
CA THR A 8 7.71 10.41 -6.00
C THR A 8 7.56 9.04 -5.35
N LEU A 9 7.47 8.00 -6.17
CA LEU A 9 7.43 6.60 -5.73
C LEU A 9 8.76 5.96 -6.14
N LYS A 10 9.53 5.50 -5.17
CA LYS A 10 10.90 5.01 -5.42
C LYS A 10 11.34 4.04 -4.32
N PRO A 11 12.45 3.30 -4.53
CA PRO A 11 13.05 2.49 -3.48
C PRO A 11 13.36 3.30 -2.22
N MET A 12 13.25 2.64 -1.05
CA MET A 12 13.53 3.28 0.24
C MET A 12 15.02 3.37 0.51
N GLU A 13 15.40 4.43 1.21
CA GLU A 13 16.77 4.72 1.61
C GLU A 13 16.97 4.46 3.11
N ASP A 14 18.22 4.28 3.54
CA ASP A 14 18.53 4.05 4.96
C ASP A 14 18.07 5.23 5.84
N TYR A 15 18.13 6.44 5.33
CA TYR A 15 17.71 7.63 6.08
C TYR A 15 16.19 7.70 6.31
N ASP A 16 15.40 6.86 5.66
CA ASP A 16 13.96 6.79 5.87
C ASP A 16 13.58 6.04 7.16
N GLN A 17 14.53 5.40 7.82
CA GLN A 17 14.25 4.51 8.95
C GLN A 17 13.40 5.17 10.03
N ALA A 18 13.77 6.36 10.48
CA ALA A 18 13.07 7.04 11.57
C ALA A 18 11.60 7.32 11.23
N ASP A 19 11.33 7.80 10.02
CA ASP A 19 9.96 8.06 9.56
C ASP A 19 9.18 6.76 9.33
N MET A 20 9.83 5.74 8.79
CA MET A 20 9.19 4.43 8.60
C MET A 20 8.83 3.76 9.93
N LEU A 21 9.65 3.89 10.96
CA LEU A 21 9.31 3.37 12.27
C LEU A 21 8.06 4.03 12.83
N LYS A 22 7.86 5.31 12.61
CA LYS A 22 6.61 6.02 12.98
C LYS A 22 5.42 5.45 12.24
N ILE A 23 5.55 5.20 10.93
CA ILE A 23 4.49 4.60 10.11
C ILE A 23 4.15 3.20 10.58
N LEU A 24 5.16 2.36 10.79
CA LEU A 24 5.00 0.95 11.14
C LEU A 24 4.47 0.72 12.56
N THR A 25 4.52 1.72 13.43
CA THR A 25 4.03 1.64 14.80
C THR A 25 2.81 2.54 15.07
N ASP A 26 2.30 3.20 14.06
CA ASP A 26 1.17 4.10 14.21
C ASP A 26 -0.13 3.32 14.48
N ASN A 27 -0.83 3.66 15.57
CA ASN A 27 -2.04 2.93 15.97
C ASN A 27 -3.23 3.18 15.06
N GLN A 28 -3.31 4.32 14.40
CA GLN A 28 -4.38 4.59 13.44
C GLN A 28 -4.21 3.74 12.17
N ILE A 29 -2.97 3.59 11.72
CA ILE A 29 -2.64 2.70 10.59
C ILE A 29 -2.98 1.26 10.95
N LYS A 30 -2.60 0.81 12.15
CA LYS A 30 -2.84 -0.57 12.60
C LYS A 30 -4.31 -0.93 12.75
N LYS A 31 -5.22 0.04 12.79
CA LYS A 31 -6.65 -0.23 12.78
C LYS A 31 -7.14 -0.78 11.44
N THR A 32 -6.47 -0.43 10.35
CA THR A 32 -6.95 -0.68 9.00
C THR A 32 -5.95 -1.37 8.09
N TYR A 33 -4.69 -1.44 8.49
CA TYR A 33 -3.63 -2.14 7.76
C TYR A 33 -2.95 -3.12 8.71
N MET A 34 -2.86 -4.39 8.28
CA MET A 34 -2.35 -5.47 9.14
C MET A 34 -0.83 -5.36 9.32
N LEU A 35 -0.44 -4.76 10.43
CA LEU A 35 0.95 -4.71 10.88
C LEU A 35 1.09 -5.48 12.18
N PRO A 36 2.18 -6.24 12.37
CA PRO A 36 2.44 -6.90 13.64
C PRO A 36 2.61 -5.92 14.79
N ASP A 37 2.18 -6.32 15.98
CA ASP A 37 2.52 -5.63 17.23
C ASP A 37 3.82 -6.25 17.76
N TYR A 38 4.94 -5.54 17.57
CA TYR A 38 6.24 -6.01 18.03
C TYR A 38 6.56 -5.47 19.44
N ASP A 39 7.35 -6.26 20.19
CA ASP A 39 7.72 -5.95 21.56
C ASP A 39 8.92 -5.01 21.67
N SER A 40 9.70 -4.85 20.60
CA SER A 40 10.92 -4.05 20.63
C SER A 40 11.11 -3.23 19.36
N GLU A 41 11.82 -2.12 19.50
CA GLU A 41 12.20 -1.28 18.36
C GLU A 41 13.08 -2.05 17.36
N GLU A 42 13.95 -2.94 17.85
CA GLU A 42 14.78 -3.77 16.98
C GLU A 42 13.95 -4.61 16.01
N GLN A 43 12.84 -5.18 16.47
CA GLN A 43 11.93 -5.95 15.61
C GLN A 43 11.30 -5.09 14.52
N VAL A 44 10.96 -3.84 14.84
CA VAL A 44 10.40 -2.89 13.88
C VAL A 44 11.46 -2.47 12.86
N ILE A 45 12.69 -2.24 13.30
CA ILE A 45 13.83 -1.95 12.40
C ILE A 45 14.05 -3.12 11.43
N ASN A 46 13.99 -4.35 11.91
CA ASN A 46 14.12 -5.53 11.05
C ASN A 46 12.98 -5.62 10.03
N LEU A 47 11.76 -5.26 10.41
CA LEU A 47 10.64 -5.17 9.47
C LEU A 47 10.91 -4.10 8.40
N PHE A 48 11.36 -2.91 8.81
CA PHE A 48 11.71 -1.86 7.86
C PHE A 48 12.76 -2.34 6.85
N LYS A 49 13.82 -2.99 7.32
CA LYS A 49 14.88 -3.51 6.44
C LYS A 49 14.37 -4.54 5.44
N ARG A 50 13.42 -5.40 5.84
CA ARG A 50 12.80 -6.34 4.91
C ARG A 50 11.96 -5.62 3.86
N ILE A 51 11.16 -4.65 4.28
CA ILE A 51 10.35 -3.84 3.36
C ILE A 51 11.28 -3.10 2.39
N GLN A 52 12.32 -2.47 2.92
CA GLN A 52 13.31 -1.76 2.10
C GLN A 52 13.93 -2.67 1.04
N ALA A 53 14.30 -3.89 1.41
CA ALA A 53 14.89 -4.85 0.48
C ALA A 53 13.93 -5.21 -0.66
N TYR A 54 12.64 -5.31 -0.39
CA TYR A 54 11.64 -5.55 -1.43
C TYR A 54 11.53 -4.38 -2.41
N THR A 55 11.80 -3.15 -1.99
CA THR A 55 11.74 -1.99 -2.88
C THR A 55 12.85 -1.98 -3.93
N GLU A 56 13.89 -2.79 -3.75
CA GLU A 56 14.97 -2.96 -4.73
C GLU A 56 14.64 -3.97 -5.84
N LYS A 57 13.56 -4.73 -5.71
CA LYS A 57 13.19 -5.77 -6.67
C LYS A 57 12.41 -5.18 -7.85
N GLU A 58 12.73 -5.66 -9.06
CA GLU A 58 12.12 -5.15 -10.29
C GLU A 58 10.88 -5.93 -10.74
N ASP A 59 10.68 -7.15 -10.20
CA ASP A 59 9.58 -8.02 -10.58
C ASP A 59 8.27 -7.77 -9.81
N ARG A 60 8.29 -6.75 -8.94
CA ARG A 60 7.18 -6.38 -8.08
C ARG A 60 7.15 -4.86 -7.89
N ILE A 61 6.11 -4.35 -7.23
CA ILE A 61 5.90 -2.91 -7.09
C ILE A 61 5.93 -2.49 -5.61
N ASP A 62 7.04 -2.72 -4.95
CA ASP A 62 7.24 -2.24 -3.60
C ASP A 62 8.01 -0.92 -3.64
N CYS A 63 7.50 0.10 -2.98
CA CYS A 63 8.14 1.42 -3.01
C CYS A 63 7.78 2.28 -1.81
N GLY A 64 8.64 3.23 -1.50
CA GLY A 64 8.30 4.34 -0.63
C GLY A 64 7.53 5.40 -1.40
N VAL A 65 6.69 6.12 -0.70
CA VAL A 65 5.91 7.24 -1.24
C VAL A 65 6.43 8.53 -0.60
N TYR A 66 6.90 9.45 -1.44
CA TYR A 66 7.61 10.65 -0.98
C TYR A 66 6.87 11.92 -1.39
N LEU A 67 6.72 12.82 -0.42
CA LEU A 67 6.32 14.20 -0.66
C LEU A 67 7.60 15.03 -0.51
N GLU A 68 8.08 15.58 -1.62
CA GLU A 68 9.42 16.14 -1.70
C GLU A 68 10.45 15.06 -1.29
N ASP A 69 11.27 15.29 -0.28
CA ASP A 69 12.28 14.34 0.17
C ASP A 69 11.85 13.48 1.37
N LYS A 70 10.61 13.65 1.82
CA LYS A 70 10.11 12.97 3.02
C LYS A 70 9.21 11.80 2.66
N ILE A 71 9.51 10.63 3.22
CA ILE A 71 8.64 9.46 3.08
C ILE A 71 7.37 9.68 3.89
N ILE A 72 6.22 9.54 3.23
CA ILE A 72 4.90 9.72 3.85
C ILE A 72 4.07 8.45 3.84
N GLY A 73 4.57 7.40 3.23
CA GLY A 73 3.87 6.13 3.13
C GLY A 73 4.65 5.12 2.31
N PHE A 74 4.01 4.00 2.02
CA PHE A 74 4.59 2.97 1.17
C PHE A 74 3.51 2.16 0.47
N ALA A 75 3.92 1.47 -0.58
CA ALA A 75 3.09 0.47 -1.25
C ALA A 75 3.86 -0.84 -1.31
N ASN A 76 3.14 -1.94 -1.30
CA ASN A 76 3.73 -3.26 -1.32
C ASN A 76 2.94 -4.23 -2.20
N THR A 77 3.63 -5.21 -2.75
CA THR A 77 3.02 -6.34 -3.42
C THR A 77 2.58 -7.35 -2.37
N VAL A 78 1.31 -7.76 -2.42
CA VAL A 78 0.74 -8.78 -1.54
C VAL A 78 0.89 -10.16 -2.20
N GLU A 79 0.42 -10.29 -3.44
CA GLU A 79 0.46 -11.55 -4.19
C GLU A 79 0.53 -11.27 -5.69
N ILE A 80 1.25 -12.13 -6.40
CA ILE A 80 1.25 -12.16 -7.86
C ILE A 80 0.81 -13.54 -8.29
N LYS A 81 -0.22 -13.60 -9.12
CA LYS A 81 -0.73 -14.85 -9.70
C LYS A 81 -1.01 -14.61 -11.19
N ASP A 82 -0.18 -15.23 -12.05
CA ASP A 82 -0.22 -15.04 -13.49
C ASP A 82 -0.09 -13.55 -13.85
N LYS A 83 -1.09 -12.94 -14.48
CA LYS A 83 -1.08 -11.51 -14.85
C LYS A 83 -1.90 -10.65 -13.90
N THR A 84 -2.23 -11.18 -12.73
CA THR A 84 -2.94 -10.44 -11.67
C THR A 84 -1.99 -10.15 -10.53
N ILE A 85 -2.00 -8.93 -10.05
CA ILE A 85 -1.23 -8.51 -8.88
C ILE A 85 -2.14 -7.90 -7.84
N GLU A 86 -2.00 -8.34 -6.59
CA GLU A 86 -2.62 -7.68 -5.45
C GLU A 86 -1.60 -6.79 -4.77
N ILE A 87 -2.00 -5.55 -4.47
CA ILE A 87 -1.13 -4.57 -3.78
C ILE A 87 -1.80 -4.04 -2.52
N GLY A 88 -0.98 -3.62 -1.59
CA GLY A 88 -1.38 -2.87 -0.40
C GLY A 88 -0.68 -1.53 -0.37
N TYR A 89 -1.19 -0.60 0.42
CA TYR A 89 -0.59 0.71 0.57
C TYR A 89 -0.95 1.36 1.90
N VAL A 90 -0.12 2.28 2.34
CA VAL A 90 -0.28 3.03 3.58
C VAL A 90 0.16 4.47 3.33
N ILE A 91 -0.62 5.42 3.84
CA ILE A 91 -0.22 6.84 3.95
C ILE A 91 -0.27 7.22 5.44
N TYR A 92 0.74 7.91 5.91
CA TYR A 92 0.80 8.36 7.31
C TYR A 92 -0.37 9.31 7.63
N PRO A 93 -1.03 9.17 8.79
CA PRO A 93 -2.28 9.89 9.08
C PRO A 93 -2.24 11.40 8.91
N THR A 94 -1.10 12.04 9.19
CA THR A 94 -0.91 13.48 9.00
C THR A 94 -1.23 13.93 7.56
N TYR A 95 -1.08 13.03 6.60
CA TYR A 95 -1.27 13.32 5.16
C TYR A 95 -2.59 12.80 4.60
N TRP A 96 -3.48 12.31 5.45
CA TRP A 96 -4.81 11.84 5.02
C TRP A 96 -5.70 12.99 4.56
N ASN A 97 -6.71 12.66 3.76
CA ASN A 97 -7.74 13.60 3.25
C ASN A 97 -7.16 14.75 2.40
N GLN A 98 -6.05 14.51 1.72
CA GLN A 98 -5.39 15.47 0.84
C GLN A 98 -5.23 14.96 -0.59
N GLY A 99 -5.77 13.78 -0.88
CA GLY A 99 -5.72 13.18 -2.21
C GLY A 99 -4.45 12.42 -2.55
N TYR A 100 -3.51 12.29 -1.63
CA TYR A 100 -2.23 11.61 -1.89
C TYR A 100 -2.41 10.12 -2.18
N ALA A 101 -3.27 9.43 -1.43
CA ALA A 101 -3.50 8.00 -1.65
C ALA A 101 -4.09 7.74 -3.04
N THR A 102 -5.05 8.55 -3.48
CA THR A 102 -5.65 8.44 -4.81
C THR A 102 -4.62 8.72 -5.91
N GLU A 103 -3.81 9.75 -5.73
CA GLU A 103 -2.74 10.10 -6.68
C GLU A 103 -1.72 8.98 -6.81
N MET A 104 -1.29 8.41 -5.69
CA MET A 104 -0.38 7.27 -5.63
C MET A 104 -0.97 6.03 -6.30
N LEU A 105 -2.19 5.64 -5.89
CA LEU A 105 -2.82 4.40 -6.38
C LEU A 105 -3.09 4.46 -7.88
N THR A 106 -3.55 5.61 -8.38
CA THR A 106 -3.78 5.81 -9.81
C THR A 106 -2.47 5.61 -10.61
N ALA A 107 -1.37 6.18 -10.12
CA ALA A 107 -0.07 6.04 -10.78
C ALA A 107 0.46 4.60 -10.71
N LEU A 108 0.26 3.91 -9.57
CA LEU A 108 0.67 2.52 -9.41
C LEU A 108 -0.08 1.60 -10.38
N ILE A 109 -1.40 1.78 -10.50
CA ILE A 109 -2.23 0.97 -11.42
C ILE A 109 -1.71 1.11 -12.85
N GLN A 110 -1.47 2.34 -13.29
CA GLN A 110 -0.95 2.58 -14.63
C GLN A 110 0.41 1.92 -14.84
N LYS A 111 1.32 2.08 -13.87
CA LYS A 111 2.65 1.47 -13.94
C LYS A 111 2.58 -0.05 -14.02
N LEU A 112 1.69 -0.66 -13.24
CA LEU A 112 1.50 -2.11 -13.24
C LEU A 112 0.97 -2.61 -14.59
N PHE A 113 0.08 -1.88 -15.23
CA PHE A 113 -0.36 -2.20 -16.58
C PHE A 113 0.79 -2.10 -17.60
N GLU A 114 1.67 -1.10 -17.47
CA GLU A 114 2.86 -0.96 -18.30
C GLU A 114 3.85 -2.11 -18.09
N MET A 115 3.91 -2.67 -16.87
CA MET A 115 4.75 -3.82 -16.54
C MET A 115 4.20 -5.14 -17.10
N GLY A 116 2.99 -5.16 -17.64
CA GLY A 116 2.38 -6.32 -18.26
C GLY A 116 1.29 -7.02 -17.46
N PHE A 117 0.94 -6.49 -16.28
CA PHE A 117 -0.20 -7.02 -15.54
C PHE A 117 -1.51 -6.67 -16.24
N ALA A 118 -2.46 -7.60 -16.22
CA ALA A 118 -3.77 -7.43 -16.81
C ALA A 118 -4.80 -6.95 -15.79
N GLU A 119 -4.57 -7.25 -14.52
CA GLU A 119 -5.49 -6.90 -13.43
C GLU A 119 -4.71 -6.52 -12.18
N VAL A 120 -5.15 -5.44 -11.52
CA VAL A 120 -4.62 -4.99 -10.24
C VAL A 120 -5.73 -5.10 -9.20
N LEU A 121 -5.45 -5.81 -8.11
CA LEU A 121 -6.36 -5.98 -6.98
C LEU A 121 -5.85 -5.21 -5.77
N THR A 122 -6.77 -4.73 -4.95
CA THR A 122 -6.44 -4.26 -3.60
C THR A 122 -7.60 -4.56 -2.67
N GLY A 123 -7.29 -4.92 -1.43
CA GLY A 123 -8.27 -5.24 -0.41
C GLY A 123 -8.33 -4.20 0.69
N ALA A 124 -9.44 -4.16 1.39
CA ALA A 124 -9.63 -3.33 2.58
C ALA A 124 -10.60 -4.02 3.53
N PHE A 125 -10.48 -3.71 4.81
CA PHE A 125 -11.55 -4.07 5.74
C PHE A 125 -12.85 -3.38 5.32
N GLU A 126 -13.97 -4.08 5.43
CA GLU A 126 -15.28 -3.55 5.03
C GLU A 126 -15.61 -2.22 5.73
N GLU A 127 -15.21 -2.08 7.00
CA GLU A 127 -15.40 -0.84 7.77
C GLU A 127 -14.46 0.30 7.35
N ASN A 128 -13.42 0.03 6.57
CA ASN A 128 -12.50 1.07 6.09
C ASN A 128 -13.06 1.78 4.86
N ILE A 129 -14.03 2.66 5.09
CA ILE A 129 -14.71 3.40 4.03
C ILE A 129 -13.75 4.36 3.31
N ALA A 130 -12.82 4.96 4.04
CA ALA A 130 -11.87 5.91 3.46
C ALA A 130 -10.99 5.24 2.37
N SER A 131 -10.48 4.03 2.64
CA SER A 131 -9.69 3.29 1.66
C SER A 131 -10.53 2.86 0.46
N GLN A 132 -11.77 2.44 0.69
CA GLN A 132 -12.68 2.07 -0.41
C GLN A 132 -12.97 3.25 -1.33
N ARG A 133 -13.10 4.46 -0.78
CA ARG A 133 -13.26 5.68 -1.59
C ARG A 133 -12.03 5.97 -2.44
N VAL A 134 -10.84 5.77 -1.89
CA VAL A 134 -9.58 5.90 -2.64
C VAL A 134 -9.58 4.94 -3.82
N MET A 135 -9.95 3.69 -3.61
CA MET A 135 -10.01 2.68 -4.67
C MET A 135 -11.01 3.07 -5.76
N GLN A 136 -12.20 3.52 -5.37
CA GLN A 136 -13.23 3.97 -6.31
C GLN A 136 -12.76 5.17 -7.13
N LYS A 137 -12.15 6.17 -6.49
CA LYS A 137 -11.62 7.37 -7.16
C LYS A 137 -10.45 7.05 -8.08
N SER A 138 -9.75 5.96 -7.83
CA SER A 138 -8.65 5.49 -8.67
C SER A 138 -9.12 4.63 -9.85
N GLY A 139 -10.43 4.50 -10.05
CA GLY A 139 -11.01 3.78 -11.18
C GLY A 139 -11.21 2.29 -10.93
N MET A 140 -11.09 1.83 -9.70
CA MET A 140 -11.29 0.43 -9.36
C MET A 140 -12.78 0.12 -9.10
N THR A 141 -13.16 -1.13 -9.36
CA THR A 141 -14.53 -1.61 -9.21
C THR A 141 -14.59 -2.67 -8.11
N LEU A 142 -15.59 -2.60 -7.25
CA LEU A 142 -15.84 -3.58 -6.20
C LEU A 142 -16.12 -4.95 -6.82
N LEU A 143 -15.40 -5.98 -6.32
CA LEU A 143 -15.61 -7.37 -6.72
C LEU A 143 -16.65 -8.03 -5.81
N ASP A 144 -17.36 -9.04 -6.36
CA ASP A 144 -18.21 -9.95 -5.60
C ASP A 144 -17.35 -11.05 -4.97
N MET A 145 -16.45 -10.65 -4.07
CA MET A 145 -15.47 -11.49 -3.41
C MET A 145 -15.23 -10.94 -2.02
N GLN A 146 -15.36 -11.79 -1.00
CA GLN A 146 -15.16 -11.40 0.38
C GLN A 146 -14.36 -12.47 1.11
N ASP A 147 -13.52 -12.03 2.05
CA ASP A 147 -12.79 -12.88 2.98
C ASP A 147 -13.06 -12.43 4.41
N GLU A 148 -12.80 -13.33 5.34
CA GLU A 148 -12.75 -13.02 6.75
C GLU A 148 -11.33 -13.24 7.24
N ILE A 149 -10.77 -12.23 7.93
CA ILE A 149 -9.40 -12.25 8.43
C ILE A 149 -9.41 -11.93 9.91
N GLU A 150 -8.78 -12.79 10.73
CA GLU A 150 -8.56 -12.48 12.13
C GLU A 150 -7.32 -11.59 12.26
N TYR A 151 -7.51 -10.44 12.91
CA TYR A 151 -6.44 -9.49 13.14
C TYR A 151 -6.67 -8.77 14.47
N ARG A 152 -5.66 -8.77 15.32
CA ARG A 152 -5.70 -8.16 16.67
C ARG A 152 -6.91 -8.61 17.48
N GLY A 153 -7.18 -9.92 17.45
CA GLY A 153 -8.24 -10.54 18.24
C GLY A 153 -9.67 -10.33 17.75
N LYS A 154 -9.84 -9.77 16.56
CA LYS A 154 -11.15 -9.52 15.96
C LYS A 154 -11.18 -10.08 14.53
N VAL A 155 -12.32 -10.67 14.15
CA VAL A 155 -12.57 -11.11 12.77
C VAL A 155 -13.07 -9.92 11.97
N HIS A 156 -12.37 -9.60 10.88
CA HIS A 156 -12.72 -8.52 9.96
C HIS A 156 -13.18 -9.09 8.63
N LYS A 157 -14.23 -8.53 8.07
CA LYS A 157 -14.59 -8.79 6.67
C LYS A 157 -13.72 -7.93 5.78
N CYS A 158 -13.17 -8.55 4.73
CA CYS A 158 -12.37 -7.87 3.72
C CYS A 158 -13.14 -7.81 2.42
N VAL A 159 -13.11 -6.66 1.77
CA VAL A 159 -13.64 -6.45 0.42
C VAL A 159 -12.50 -6.18 -0.53
N TYR A 160 -12.70 -6.47 -1.81
CA TYR A 160 -11.67 -6.36 -2.84
C TYR A 160 -12.17 -5.52 -4.00
N TYR A 161 -11.26 -4.70 -4.52
CA TYR A 161 -11.47 -3.88 -5.70
C TYR A 161 -10.48 -4.28 -6.79
N SER A 162 -10.88 -4.09 -8.03
CA SER A 162 -10.09 -4.47 -9.21
C SER A 162 -10.07 -3.36 -10.23
N ALA A 163 -8.91 -3.17 -10.84
CA ALA A 163 -8.76 -2.42 -12.08
C ALA A 163 -8.25 -3.38 -13.15
N LYS A 164 -8.91 -3.42 -14.30
CA LYS A 164 -8.51 -4.25 -15.44
C LYS A 164 -8.00 -3.36 -16.55
N LYS A 165 -6.92 -3.83 -17.19
CA LYS A 165 -6.35 -3.13 -18.33
C LYS A 165 -7.33 -3.20 -19.50
N ASP A 166 -7.61 -2.05 -20.11
CA ASP A 166 -8.43 -1.99 -21.30
C ASP A 166 -7.74 -2.75 -22.45
N GLN A 167 -8.55 -3.46 -23.20
CA GLN A 167 -8.09 -4.24 -24.34
C GLN A 167 -8.01 -3.39 -25.60
#